data_0dab16362b4205d1c80bc4a6fe79b06b
#
_entry.id   0dab16362b4205d1c80bc4a6fe79b06b
#
_cell.length_a   1.000
_cell.length_b   1.000
_cell.length_c   1.000
_cell.angle_alpha   90.00
_cell.angle_beta   90.00
_cell.angle_gamma   90.00
#
_symmetry.space_group_name_H-M   'P 1'
#
loop_
_entity.id
_entity.type
_entity.pdbx_description
1 polymer ?
#
loop_
_entity_poly.entity_id
_entity_poly.type
_entity_poly.pdbx_seq_one_letter_code
_entity_poly.pdbx_strand_id
1 'polypeptide(L)'
;MTVRATLTVWRRDGGNTSAAPTAAPTTAIATLGSFATADNLAHVGEDFAAMLNDGAGPFERGLGLVITSATPDRVVGTVELQSDRHTQPWGIVHGGVYCSIIESLASVGAALNVMPEKTCAGIENQTSFLRSISSGRVTGIATPLQRGRQMHLWEVEIRDDEQHMVAHGRVRLVIRPVSPPA
;
A
#
# COMPACT_ATOMS: atom_id res chain seq x y z
N MET A 1 -39.57 13.07 11.29
CA MET A 1 -38.65 13.42 10.20
C MET A 1 -38.26 12.11 9.51
N THR A 2 -38.88 11.81 8.38
CA THR A 2 -38.75 10.48 7.72
C THR A 2 -37.62 10.56 6.73
N VAL A 3 -36.50 9.86 6.98
CA VAL A 3 -35.37 9.73 6.06
C VAL A 3 -35.74 8.67 5.04
N ARG A 4 -35.95 9.06 3.77
CA ARG A 4 -36.07 8.11 2.65
C ARG A 4 -34.67 7.78 2.15
N ALA A 5 -34.26 6.53 2.32
CA ALA A 5 -33.09 5.99 1.67
C ALA A 5 -33.48 5.58 0.24
N THR A 6 -32.87 6.20 -0.76
CA THR A 6 -33.05 5.79 -2.17
C THR A 6 -31.96 4.76 -2.50
N LEU A 7 -32.37 3.51 -2.68
CA LEU A 7 -31.50 2.44 -3.14
C LEU A 7 -31.41 2.53 -4.67
N THR A 8 -30.26 2.96 -5.20
CA THR A 8 -30.00 2.94 -6.64
C THR A 8 -29.47 1.56 -7.04
N VAL A 9 -30.30 0.78 -7.71
CA VAL A 9 -29.90 -0.52 -8.28
C VAL A 9 -29.19 -0.25 -9.60
N TRP A 10 -27.91 -0.60 -9.68
CA TRP A 10 -27.15 -0.58 -10.93
C TRP A 10 -27.64 -1.69 -11.86
N ARG A 11 -28.30 -1.32 -12.98
CA ARG A 11 -28.59 -2.25 -14.08
C ARG A 11 -27.41 -2.26 -15.04
N ARG A 12 -26.94 -3.46 -15.38
CA ARG A 12 -26.03 -3.68 -16.50
C ARG A 12 -26.83 -3.56 -17.80
N ASP A 13 -26.87 -2.40 -18.38
CA ASP A 13 -27.32 -2.26 -19.77
C ASP A 13 -26.14 -1.83 -20.62
N GLY A 14 -25.98 -2.56 -21.73
CA GLY A 14 -24.83 -2.46 -22.60
C GLY A 14 -24.74 -1.16 -23.35
N GLY A 15 -23.52 -0.82 -23.70
CA GLY A 15 -23.17 0.07 -24.79
C GLY A 15 -22.93 1.53 -24.39
N ASN A 16 -21.72 1.84 -23.95
CA ASN A 16 -21.11 3.12 -24.29
C ASN A 16 -19.61 2.92 -24.54
N THR A 17 -19.24 2.98 -25.81
CA THR A 17 -17.85 3.07 -26.27
C THR A 17 -17.37 4.51 -26.07
N SER A 18 -17.09 4.87 -24.84
CA SER A 18 -16.25 6.01 -24.50
C SER A 18 -14.85 5.47 -24.39
N ALA A 19 -13.96 5.87 -25.28
CA ALA A 19 -12.55 5.55 -25.23
C ALA A 19 -12.01 5.91 -23.85
N ALA A 20 -11.52 4.89 -23.11
CA ALA A 20 -10.77 5.13 -21.90
C ALA A 20 -9.58 6.02 -22.24
N PRO A 21 -9.27 7.04 -21.43
CA PRO A 21 -8.05 7.80 -21.62
C PRO A 21 -6.89 6.81 -21.53
N THR A 22 -6.08 6.75 -22.59
CA THR A 22 -4.79 6.06 -22.61
C THR A 22 -3.87 6.79 -21.63
N ALA A 23 -4.04 6.50 -20.34
CA ALA A 23 -3.05 6.87 -19.35
C ALA A 23 -1.82 5.99 -19.63
N ALA A 24 -0.72 6.61 -20.02
CA ALA A 24 0.58 5.98 -20.02
C ALA A 24 0.80 5.25 -18.68
N PRO A 25 1.45 4.08 -18.68
CA PRO A 25 1.72 3.36 -17.44
C PRO A 25 2.40 4.32 -16.48
N THR A 26 1.81 4.43 -15.32
CA THR A 26 2.17 5.38 -14.28
C THR A 26 3.66 5.33 -14.03
N THR A 27 4.30 6.48 -14.07
CA THR A 27 5.75 6.71 -13.86
C THR A 27 6.32 5.89 -12.67
N ALA A 28 5.51 5.58 -11.65
CA ALA A 28 5.92 4.80 -10.50
C ALA A 28 6.30 3.33 -10.84
N ILE A 29 5.53 2.64 -11.69
CA ILE A 29 5.87 1.27 -12.11
C ILE A 29 7.06 1.31 -13.06
N ALA A 30 7.13 2.31 -13.95
CA ALA A 30 8.28 2.53 -14.79
C ALA A 30 9.52 2.91 -13.96
N THR A 31 9.35 3.69 -12.89
CA THR A 31 10.45 4.06 -11.99
C THR A 31 10.94 2.85 -11.20
N LEU A 32 10.05 2.06 -10.58
CA LEU A 32 10.44 0.81 -9.92
C LEU A 32 11.08 -0.17 -10.92
N GLY A 33 10.53 -0.30 -12.13
CA GLY A 33 11.12 -1.14 -13.20
C GLY A 33 12.47 -0.65 -13.72
N SER A 34 12.71 0.65 -13.75
CA SER A 34 14.00 1.21 -14.19
C SER A 34 15.09 1.13 -13.12
N PHE A 35 14.72 1.07 -11.83
CA PHE A 35 15.65 0.95 -10.71
C PHE A 35 16.01 -0.50 -10.38
N ALA A 36 15.18 -1.45 -10.75
CA ALA A 36 15.44 -2.85 -10.53
C ALA A 36 16.42 -3.42 -11.58
N THR A 37 17.52 -2.72 -11.84
CA THR A 37 18.65 -3.29 -12.60
C THR A 37 19.43 -4.24 -11.70
N ALA A 38 20.12 -5.23 -12.31
CA ALA A 38 20.95 -6.18 -11.56
C ALA A 38 22.01 -5.46 -10.68
N ASP A 39 22.48 -4.29 -11.11
CA ASP A 39 23.46 -3.49 -10.36
C ASP A 39 22.86 -2.88 -9.08
N ASN A 40 21.57 -2.45 -9.11
CA ASN A 40 20.91 -1.87 -7.94
C ASN A 40 20.50 -2.94 -6.91
N LEU A 41 20.21 -4.15 -7.35
CA LEU A 41 19.88 -5.29 -6.47
C LEU A 41 21.14 -5.95 -5.87
N ALA A 42 22.32 -5.67 -6.40
CA ALA A 42 23.59 -6.15 -5.82
C ALA A 42 23.94 -5.48 -4.47
N HIS A 43 23.28 -4.38 -4.13
CA HIS A 43 23.47 -3.64 -2.88
C HIS A 43 22.50 -4.14 -1.81
N VAL A 44 22.65 -5.41 -1.41
CA VAL A 44 21.94 -5.99 -0.27
C VAL A 44 22.28 -5.16 0.98
N GLY A 45 21.30 -4.41 1.48
CA GLY A 45 21.44 -3.56 2.66
C GLY A 45 21.26 -2.04 2.42
N GLU A 46 21.10 -1.60 1.18
CA GLU A 46 20.76 -0.20 0.90
C GLU A 46 19.30 0.12 1.26
N ASP A 47 19.09 1.34 1.73
CA ASP A 47 17.76 1.88 2.04
C ASP A 47 17.15 2.54 0.80
N PHE A 48 16.04 2.01 0.30
CA PHE A 48 15.33 2.50 -0.88
C PHE A 48 14.28 3.58 -0.59
N ALA A 49 14.21 4.10 0.64
CA ALA A 49 13.13 4.99 1.06
C ALA A 49 13.01 6.26 0.20
N ALA A 50 14.13 6.95 -0.08
CA ALA A 50 14.11 8.18 -0.88
C ALA A 50 13.54 7.94 -2.28
N MET A 51 14.01 6.91 -2.96
CA MET A 51 13.54 6.52 -4.29
C MET A 51 12.04 6.19 -4.30
N LEU A 52 11.57 5.45 -3.29
CA LEU A 52 10.16 5.06 -3.18
C LEU A 52 9.25 6.28 -2.95
N ASN A 53 9.69 7.25 -2.15
CA ASN A 53 8.95 8.48 -1.92
C ASN A 53 8.88 9.35 -3.19
N ASP A 54 9.97 9.47 -3.94
CA ASP A 54 10.00 10.20 -5.22
C ASP A 54 9.05 9.56 -6.24
N GLY A 55 8.99 8.22 -6.28
CA GLY A 55 8.12 7.44 -7.13
C GLY A 55 6.70 7.18 -6.59
N ALA A 56 6.34 7.75 -5.43
CA ALA A 56 5.05 7.48 -4.80
C ALA A 56 3.87 7.78 -5.73
N GLY A 57 2.87 6.90 -5.72
CA GLY A 57 1.66 7.03 -6.50
C GLY A 57 0.71 8.12 -5.95
N PRO A 58 -0.33 8.51 -6.70
CA PRO A 58 -1.30 9.50 -6.21
C PRO A 58 -2.05 9.02 -4.97
N PHE A 59 -2.22 7.72 -4.79
CA PHE A 59 -2.90 7.14 -3.63
C PHE A 59 -2.06 7.32 -2.36
N GLU A 60 -0.78 6.93 -2.38
CA GLU A 60 0.16 7.08 -1.27
C GLU A 60 0.36 8.55 -0.90
N ARG A 61 0.49 9.43 -1.89
CA ARG A 61 0.54 10.89 -1.65
C ARG A 61 -0.76 11.41 -1.04
N GLY A 62 -1.91 10.93 -1.51
CA GLY A 62 -3.22 11.25 -0.95
C GLY A 62 -3.39 10.78 0.49
N LEU A 63 -2.85 9.62 0.82
CA LEU A 63 -2.81 9.05 2.17
C LEU A 63 -1.79 9.79 3.07
N GLY A 64 -0.81 10.48 2.49
CA GLY A 64 0.29 11.09 3.23
C GLY A 64 1.30 10.08 3.77
N LEU A 65 1.37 8.89 3.14
CA LEU A 65 2.34 7.86 3.51
C LEU A 65 3.75 8.27 3.06
N VAL A 66 4.66 8.30 4.01
CA VAL A 66 6.09 8.57 3.80
C VAL A 66 6.87 7.32 4.20
N ILE A 67 7.61 6.72 3.29
CA ILE A 67 8.53 5.62 3.58
C ILE A 67 9.77 6.22 4.28
N THR A 68 10.07 5.74 5.47
CA THR A 68 11.21 6.21 6.27
C THR A 68 12.41 5.27 6.22
N SER A 69 12.17 3.99 5.90
CA SER A 69 13.20 2.98 5.64
C SER A 69 12.62 1.85 4.82
N ALA A 70 13.35 1.35 3.82
CA ALA A 70 12.90 0.25 2.99
C ALA A 70 14.07 -0.63 2.54
N THR A 71 14.03 -1.87 2.99
CA THR A 71 14.93 -2.95 2.59
C THR A 71 14.10 -4.18 2.18
N PRO A 72 14.70 -5.19 1.51
CA PRO A 72 13.99 -6.43 1.22
C PRO A 72 13.42 -7.17 2.45
N ASP A 73 13.97 -6.94 3.64
CA ASP A 73 13.58 -7.62 4.87
C ASP A 73 12.66 -6.78 5.77
N ARG A 74 12.59 -5.46 5.56
CA ARG A 74 11.82 -4.57 6.42
C ARG A 74 11.48 -3.27 5.72
N VAL A 75 10.19 -2.87 5.78
CA VAL A 75 9.74 -1.57 5.30
C VAL A 75 9.08 -0.81 6.44
N VAL A 76 9.44 0.45 6.60
CA VAL A 76 8.88 1.35 7.61
C VAL A 76 8.32 2.58 6.92
N GLY A 77 7.12 2.98 7.30
CA GLY A 77 6.51 4.20 6.81
C GLY A 77 5.65 4.86 7.86
N THR A 78 5.43 6.15 7.70
CA THR A 78 4.67 6.97 8.64
C THR A 78 3.56 7.72 7.94
N VAL A 79 2.47 8.00 8.66
CA VAL A 79 1.40 8.90 8.25
C VAL A 79 1.10 9.86 9.38
N GLU A 80 1.13 11.17 9.09
CA GLU A 80 0.60 12.21 9.97
C GLU A 80 -0.92 12.25 9.82
N LEU A 81 -1.63 11.93 10.88
CA LEU A 81 -3.08 11.84 10.87
C LEU A 81 -3.72 13.23 10.79
N GLN A 82 -4.59 13.43 9.81
CA GLN A 82 -5.34 14.67 9.56
C GLN A 82 -6.84 14.38 9.72
N SER A 83 -7.52 15.16 10.55
CA SER A 83 -8.92 14.94 10.89
C SER A 83 -9.88 15.06 9.71
N ASP A 84 -9.59 15.91 8.74
CA ASP A 84 -10.38 16.15 7.54
C ASP A 84 -10.23 15.06 6.48
N ARG A 85 -9.21 14.21 6.60
CA ARG A 85 -8.83 13.21 5.59
C ARG A 85 -8.89 11.77 6.11
N HIS A 86 -8.53 11.56 7.37
CA HIS A 86 -8.29 10.22 7.91
C HIS A 86 -9.33 9.76 8.92
N THR A 87 -10.25 10.65 9.36
CA THR A 87 -11.22 10.28 10.39
C THR A 87 -12.58 9.89 9.80
N GLN A 88 -13.30 9.08 10.56
CA GLN A 88 -14.71 8.78 10.33
C GLN A 88 -15.62 9.74 11.09
N PRO A 89 -16.97 9.72 10.90
CA PRO A 89 -17.88 10.69 11.52
C PRO A 89 -17.83 10.81 13.04
N TRP A 90 -17.33 9.80 13.75
CA TRP A 90 -17.12 9.84 15.20
C TRP A 90 -15.77 10.45 15.62
N GLY A 91 -15.00 11.02 14.70
CA GLY A 91 -13.74 11.71 14.99
C GLY A 91 -12.55 10.80 15.30
N ILE A 92 -12.70 9.49 15.16
CA ILE A 92 -11.57 8.55 15.26
C ILE A 92 -11.09 8.15 13.86
N VAL A 93 -9.85 7.68 13.75
CA VAL A 93 -9.25 7.24 12.49
C VAL A 93 -10.08 6.13 11.86
N HIS A 94 -10.37 6.28 10.56
CA HIS A 94 -11.10 5.27 9.80
C HIS A 94 -10.22 4.03 9.57
N GLY A 95 -10.76 2.84 9.78
CA GLY A 95 -10.03 1.58 9.61
C GLY A 95 -9.42 1.39 8.23
N GLY A 96 -10.02 1.98 7.19
CA GLY A 96 -9.47 1.97 5.83
C GLY A 96 -8.09 2.63 5.72
N VAL A 97 -7.77 3.60 6.57
CA VAL A 97 -6.43 4.21 6.64
C VAL A 97 -5.39 3.15 7.02
N TYR A 98 -5.67 2.36 8.05
CA TYR A 98 -4.77 1.29 8.47
C TYR A 98 -4.65 0.19 7.42
N CYS A 99 -5.77 -0.22 6.81
CA CYS A 99 -5.73 -1.20 5.70
C CYS A 99 -4.85 -0.70 4.56
N SER A 100 -4.93 0.58 4.21
CA SER A 100 -4.14 1.17 3.13
C SER A 100 -2.64 1.21 3.46
N ILE A 101 -2.27 1.62 4.68
CA ILE A 101 -0.87 1.61 5.14
C ILE A 101 -0.31 0.19 5.09
N ILE A 102 -1.06 -0.79 5.62
CA ILE A 102 -0.67 -2.20 5.66
C ILE A 102 -0.44 -2.76 4.27
N GLU A 103 -1.37 -2.49 3.34
CA GLU A 103 -1.26 -2.93 1.94
C GLU A 103 -0.04 -2.32 1.25
N SER A 104 0.14 -0.99 1.36
CA SER A 104 1.23 -0.29 0.67
C SER A 104 2.59 -0.75 1.18
N LEU A 105 2.80 -0.86 2.50
CA LEU A 105 4.09 -1.27 3.06
C LEU A 105 4.44 -2.73 2.71
N ALA A 106 3.47 -3.64 2.79
CA ALA A 106 3.66 -5.04 2.41
C ALA A 106 3.97 -5.19 0.91
N SER A 107 3.28 -4.41 0.07
CA SER A 107 3.49 -4.41 -1.39
C SER A 107 4.87 -3.90 -1.76
N VAL A 108 5.34 -2.83 -1.12
CA VAL A 108 6.71 -2.32 -1.29
C VAL A 108 7.72 -3.41 -0.92
N GLY A 109 7.58 -4.04 0.24
CA GLY A 109 8.48 -5.09 0.68
C GLY A 109 8.50 -6.29 -0.27
N ALA A 110 7.33 -6.72 -0.75
CA ALA A 110 7.23 -7.80 -1.72
C ALA A 110 7.89 -7.42 -3.07
N ALA A 111 7.68 -6.20 -3.56
CA ALA A 111 8.26 -5.70 -4.80
C ALA A 111 9.79 -5.68 -4.74
N LEU A 112 10.38 -5.17 -3.66
CA LEU A 112 11.84 -5.15 -3.45
C LEU A 112 12.47 -6.56 -3.49
N ASN A 113 11.69 -7.61 -3.22
CA ASN A 113 12.18 -8.99 -3.27
C ASN A 113 12.07 -9.68 -4.63
N VAL A 114 11.28 -9.14 -5.57
CA VAL A 114 10.94 -9.88 -6.80
C VAL A 114 11.22 -9.11 -8.08
N MET A 115 11.36 -7.80 -8.02
CA MET A 115 11.71 -6.98 -9.20
C MET A 115 13.19 -7.13 -9.53
N PRO A 116 13.58 -6.93 -10.82
CA PRO A 116 12.77 -6.51 -11.96
C PRO A 116 12.05 -7.63 -12.73
N GLU A 117 12.43 -8.91 -12.51
CA GLU A 117 11.96 -10.03 -13.33
C GLU A 117 10.48 -10.33 -13.10
N LYS A 118 9.98 -9.96 -11.93
CA LYS A 118 8.61 -10.23 -11.51
C LYS A 118 7.98 -9.01 -10.87
N THR A 119 6.68 -9.06 -10.76
CA THR A 119 5.85 -8.10 -10.00
C THR A 119 5.02 -8.83 -8.96
N CYS A 120 4.44 -8.08 -8.04
CA CYS A 120 3.51 -8.60 -7.04
C CYS A 120 2.17 -7.87 -7.11
N ALA A 121 1.11 -8.54 -6.63
CA ALA A 121 -0.20 -7.93 -6.43
C ALA A 121 -0.83 -8.51 -5.17
N GLY A 122 -1.39 -7.65 -4.32
CA GLY A 122 -2.15 -8.06 -3.16
C GLY A 122 -3.41 -8.82 -3.57
N ILE A 123 -3.68 -9.93 -2.88
CA ILE A 123 -4.88 -10.76 -3.11
C ILE A 123 -5.71 -10.94 -1.84
N GLU A 124 -5.15 -10.59 -0.70
CA GLU A 124 -5.83 -10.63 0.59
C GLU A 124 -5.15 -9.67 1.56
N ASN A 125 -5.94 -8.84 2.22
CA ASN A 125 -5.51 -7.98 3.31
C ASN A 125 -6.41 -8.25 4.53
N GLN A 126 -5.83 -8.82 5.57
CA GLN A 126 -6.51 -9.12 6.82
C GLN A 126 -5.98 -8.16 7.90
N THR A 127 -6.79 -7.19 8.29
CA THR A 127 -6.41 -6.16 9.26
C THR A 127 -7.31 -6.20 10.49
N SER A 128 -6.69 -6.17 11.67
CA SER A 128 -7.33 -6.02 12.98
C SER A 128 -7.09 -4.61 13.52
N PHE A 129 -8.17 -3.95 13.94
CA PHE A 129 -8.13 -2.62 14.57
C PHE A 129 -8.15 -2.81 16.08
N LEU A 130 -7.08 -2.41 16.76
CA LEU A 130 -6.84 -2.78 18.16
C LEU A 130 -7.09 -1.63 19.12
N ARG A 131 -6.84 -0.39 18.67
CA ARG A 131 -6.98 0.82 19.48
C ARG A 131 -7.51 1.97 18.65
N SER A 132 -8.48 2.70 19.17
CA SER A 132 -8.98 3.93 18.55
C SER A 132 -8.08 5.10 18.89
N ILE A 133 -7.67 5.87 17.89
CA ILE A 133 -6.97 7.14 18.00
C ILE A 133 -7.63 8.17 17.08
N SER A 134 -7.41 9.46 17.32
CA SER A 134 -8.03 10.55 16.55
C SER A 134 -7.02 11.48 15.85
N SER A 135 -5.77 11.45 16.28
CA SER A 135 -4.71 12.36 15.78
C SER A 135 -3.33 11.77 16.10
N GLY A 136 -2.28 12.50 15.77
CA GLY A 136 -0.88 12.11 15.98
C GLY A 136 -0.28 11.46 14.73
N ARG A 137 0.86 10.85 14.88
CA ARG A 137 1.53 10.07 13.82
C ARG A 137 1.32 8.59 14.06
N VAL A 138 1.16 7.85 12.98
CA VAL A 138 1.25 6.39 13.05
C VAL A 138 2.46 5.91 12.25
N THR A 139 3.11 4.88 12.78
CA THR A 139 4.25 4.21 12.15
C THR A 139 3.87 2.77 11.83
N GLY A 140 3.93 2.42 10.55
CA GLY A 140 3.76 1.05 10.07
C GLY A 140 5.12 0.37 9.87
N ILE A 141 5.22 -0.89 10.27
CA ILE A 141 6.43 -1.73 10.13
C ILE A 141 6.02 -3.03 9.47
N ALA A 142 6.47 -3.24 8.23
CA ALA A 142 6.23 -4.47 7.47
C ALA A 142 7.44 -5.39 7.52
N THR A 143 7.20 -6.68 7.78
CA THR A 143 8.21 -7.75 7.76
C THR A 143 7.67 -8.99 7.04
N PRO A 144 8.51 -9.73 6.30
CA PRO A 144 8.06 -10.93 5.61
C PRO A 144 7.87 -12.09 6.58
N LEU A 145 6.70 -12.74 6.55
CA LEU A 145 6.49 -14.05 7.19
C LEU A 145 6.90 -15.19 6.26
N GLN A 146 6.68 -15.03 4.96
CA GLN A 146 7.03 -16.00 3.94
C GLN A 146 7.33 -15.32 2.61
N ARG A 147 8.39 -15.73 1.96
CA ARG A 147 8.77 -15.32 0.60
C ARG A 147 8.88 -16.55 -0.29
N GLY A 148 7.76 -16.95 -0.88
CA GLY A 148 7.68 -18.08 -1.78
C GLY A 148 7.82 -17.65 -3.25
N ARG A 149 8.08 -18.61 -4.15
CA ARG A 149 8.23 -18.34 -5.58
C ARG A 149 6.96 -17.79 -6.26
N GLN A 150 5.79 -18.14 -5.75
CA GLN A 150 4.48 -17.78 -6.31
C GLN A 150 3.66 -16.86 -5.40
N MET A 151 4.03 -16.79 -4.12
CA MET A 151 3.26 -16.06 -3.11
C MET A 151 4.18 -15.57 -2.00
N HIS A 152 3.94 -14.33 -1.57
CA HIS A 152 4.50 -13.78 -0.34
C HIS A 152 3.40 -13.60 0.70
N LEU A 153 3.77 -13.73 1.96
CA LEU A 153 2.95 -13.32 3.11
C LEU A 153 3.78 -12.36 3.95
N TRP A 154 3.21 -11.18 4.16
CA TRP A 154 3.81 -10.11 4.96
C TRP A 154 2.95 -9.81 6.16
N GLU A 155 3.57 -9.43 7.26
CA GLU A 155 2.94 -8.94 8.47
C GLU A 155 3.28 -7.47 8.65
N VAL A 156 2.31 -6.67 9.11
CA VAL A 156 2.50 -5.24 9.35
C VAL A 156 1.89 -4.87 10.70
N GLU A 157 2.71 -4.27 11.56
CA GLU A 157 2.29 -3.62 12.79
C GLU A 157 2.15 -2.12 12.54
N ILE A 158 1.08 -1.52 13.09
CA ILE A 158 0.93 -0.05 13.13
C ILE A 158 0.90 0.39 14.56
N ARG A 159 1.77 1.36 14.89
CA ARG A 159 1.92 1.91 16.23
C ARG A 159 1.71 3.42 16.22
N ASP A 160 1.16 3.96 17.31
CA ASP A 160 1.07 5.40 17.57
C ASP A 160 2.39 5.98 18.12
N ASP A 161 2.40 7.29 18.40
CA ASP A 161 3.58 7.99 18.95
C ASP A 161 4.01 7.45 20.33
N GLU A 162 3.07 6.87 21.09
CA GLU A 162 3.33 6.26 22.40
C GLU A 162 3.74 4.77 22.27
N GLN A 163 3.95 4.28 21.05
CA GLN A 163 4.32 2.90 20.74
C GLN A 163 3.23 1.86 21.06
N HIS A 164 1.99 2.28 21.31
CA HIS A 164 0.89 1.34 21.40
C HIS A 164 0.52 0.80 20.02
N MET A 165 0.26 -0.48 19.94
CA MET A 165 -0.23 -1.10 18.70
C MET A 165 -1.68 -0.67 18.45
N VAL A 166 -1.92 0.08 17.38
CA VAL A 166 -3.25 0.58 17.00
C VAL A 166 -3.92 -0.32 15.95
N ALA A 167 -3.13 -0.96 15.10
CA ALA A 167 -3.61 -1.96 14.15
C ALA A 167 -2.52 -2.98 13.85
N HIS A 168 -2.94 -4.16 13.41
CA HIS A 168 -2.07 -5.25 12.98
C HIS A 168 -2.72 -5.96 11.80
N GLY A 169 -1.92 -6.31 10.79
CA GLY A 169 -2.47 -7.01 9.65
C GLY A 169 -1.48 -7.89 8.91
N ARG A 170 -2.03 -8.69 8.01
CA ARG A 170 -1.28 -9.56 7.10
C ARG A 170 -1.76 -9.35 5.69
N VAL A 171 -0.83 -9.31 4.76
CA VAL A 171 -1.11 -9.19 3.33
C VAL A 171 -0.53 -10.41 2.62
N ARG A 172 -1.38 -11.06 1.83
CA ARG A 172 -0.97 -12.11 0.92
C ARG A 172 -0.85 -11.51 -0.47
N LEU A 173 0.30 -11.72 -1.11
CA LEU A 173 0.58 -11.18 -2.44
C LEU A 173 0.93 -12.33 -3.39
N VAL A 174 0.34 -12.33 -4.57
CA VAL A 174 0.72 -13.23 -5.65
C VAL A 174 1.91 -12.64 -6.42
N ILE A 175 2.87 -13.49 -6.76
CA ILE A 175 4.06 -13.14 -7.54
C ILE A 175 3.84 -13.60 -8.97
N ARG A 176 4.01 -12.67 -9.93
CA ARG A 176 3.77 -12.92 -11.36
C ARG A 176 4.94 -12.41 -12.18
N PRO A 177 5.21 -13.02 -13.35
CA PRO A 177 6.11 -12.40 -14.33
C PRO A 177 5.62 -11.00 -14.69
N VAL A 178 6.55 -10.10 -15.01
CA VAL A 178 6.19 -8.80 -15.59
C VAL A 178 5.65 -9.09 -16.99
N SER A 179 4.37 -8.76 -17.23
CA SER A 179 3.80 -8.86 -18.57
C SER A 179 4.36 -7.73 -19.44
N PRO A 180 4.76 -8.01 -20.70
CA PRO A 180 5.11 -6.93 -21.60
C PRO A 180 3.91 -5.97 -21.74
N PRO A 181 4.15 -4.67 -21.96
CA PRO A 181 3.07 -3.72 -22.22
C PRO A 181 2.27 -4.20 -23.45
N ALA A 182 0.94 -4.15 -23.30
CA ALA A 182 0.02 -4.50 -24.38
C ALA A 182 0.06 -3.44 -25.49
#